data_8f83668669facf7da35baadefc6a2265
#
_entry.id   8f83668669facf7da35baadefc6a2265
#
_cell.length_a   1.000
_cell.length_b   1.000
_cell.length_c   1.000
_cell.angle_alpha   90.00
_cell.angle_beta   90.00
_cell.angle_gamma   90.00
#
_symmetry.space_group_name_H-M   'P 1'
#
loop_
_entity.id
_entity.type
_entity.pdbx_description
1 polymer ?
#
loop_
_entity_poly.entity_id
_entity_poly.type
_entity_poly.pdbx_seq_one_letter_code
_entity_poly.pdbx_strand_id
1 'polypeptide(L)'
;MVQLGLGLISIGRTWGARPVPVPGEAEARAFLEAAYGLRLRLFDTAPSYGDSEVKLGRFLKSLSREERGRVSIATKFGEHWNFETGEPFVDHSYDALCRSLDRSLERLGTIDLPQLHRTTPAVLGAADLQKAWEYARLAGVGKIGVSASDPASAVAALALGYTVLQMPYNVSREDMGPAVREAASKGVELLINRPYQAGAKLYDMEQPDKRALFAHVLKVTLRGWVLTGTRSADHLKENIDAFRAAQELSEAA
;
A
#
# COMPACT_ATOMS: atom_id res chain seq x y z
N MET A 1 -6.14 14.40 -8.73
CA MET A 1 -6.79 14.38 -7.40
C MET A 1 -6.25 13.19 -6.62
N VAL A 2 -5.97 13.36 -5.33
CA VAL A 2 -5.54 12.29 -4.42
C VAL A 2 -6.76 11.52 -3.93
N GLN A 3 -6.65 10.19 -3.84
CA GLN A 3 -7.74 9.33 -3.40
C GLN A 3 -7.35 8.57 -2.12
N LEU A 4 -8.34 8.05 -1.40
CA LEU A 4 -8.08 7.16 -0.28
C LEU A 4 -8.03 5.71 -0.76
N GLY A 5 -6.97 4.98 -0.37
CA GLY A 5 -6.83 3.55 -0.58
C GLY A 5 -6.80 2.77 0.74
N LEU A 6 -6.92 1.47 0.67
CA LEU A 6 -6.96 0.58 1.83
C LEU A 6 -5.74 -0.34 1.88
N GLY A 7 -4.92 -0.19 2.93
CA GLY A 7 -3.84 -1.12 3.24
C GLY A 7 -4.34 -2.33 4.03
N LEU A 8 -4.02 -3.53 3.56
CA LEU A 8 -4.61 -4.79 4.02
C LEU A 8 -3.72 -5.63 4.94
N ILE A 9 -2.62 -5.08 5.46
CA ILE A 9 -1.71 -5.84 6.32
C ILE A 9 -2.44 -6.46 7.53
N SER A 10 -3.38 -5.73 8.13
CA SER A 10 -4.09 -6.16 9.34
C SER A 10 -5.13 -7.26 9.14
N ILE A 11 -5.49 -7.60 7.89
CA ILE A 11 -6.36 -8.75 7.61
C ILE A 11 -5.58 -10.04 7.40
N GLY A 12 -4.26 -9.97 7.20
CA GLY A 12 -3.42 -11.15 6.94
C GLY A 12 -2.40 -11.44 8.02
N ARG A 13 -1.96 -10.45 8.78
CA ARG A 13 -1.07 -10.63 9.93
C ARG A 13 -1.29 -9.57 11.00
N THR A 14 -0.85 -9.87 12.21
CA THR A 14 -0.87 -8.93 13.33
C THR A 14 -0.01 -7.70 13.01
N TRP A 15 -0.57 -6.50 13.16
CA TRP A 15 0.09 -5.24 12.83
C TRP A 15 -0.50 -4.05 13.59
N GLY A 16 0.33 -3.00 13.75
CA GLY A 16 -0.07 -1.71 14.32
C GLY A 16 0.35 -1.51 15.77
N ALA A 17 0.11 -0.31 16.30
CA ALA A 17 0.51 0.08 17.65
C ALA A 17 -0.21 -0.72 18.76
N ARG A 18 -1.44 -1.19 18.48
CA ARG A 18 -2.17 -2.13 19.33
C ARG A 18 -2.54 -3.35 18.49
N PRO A 19 -1.66 -4.37 18.47
CA PRO A 19 -1.92 -5.57 17.69
C PRO A 19 -3.12 -6.33 18.23
N VAL A 20 -3.94 -6.81 17.32
CA VAL A 20 -5.14 -7.61 17.60
C VAL A 20 -5.12 -8.87 16.72
N PRO A 21 -5.79 -9.97 17.11
CA PRO A 21 -5.81 -11.21 16.33
C PRO A 21 -6.22 -10.98 14.87
N VAL A 22 -5.61 -11.71 13.96
CA VAL A 22 -5.96 -11.67 12.54
C VAL A 22 -7.41 -12.13 12.35
N PRO A 23 -8.26 -11.42 11.57
CA PRO A 23 -9.66 -11.82 11.37
C PRO A 23 -9.75 -13.13 10.61
N GLY A 24 -10.76 -13.92 10.91
CA GLY A 24 -11.12 -15.11 10.14
C GLY A 24 -11.57 -14.75 8.71
N GLU A 25 -11.75 -15.77 7.89
CA GLU A 25 -12.15 -15.60 6.48
C GLU A 25 -13.46 -14.81 6.32
N ALA A 26 -14.49 -15.17 7.10
CA ALA A 26 -15.80 -14.52 7.03
C ALA A 26 -15.75 -13.03 7.44
N GLU A 27 -15.00 -12.72 8.50
CA GLU A 27 -14.82 -11.33 8.97
C GLU A 27 -14.05 -10.50 7.96
N ALA A 28 -12.95 -11.06 7.41
CA ALA A 28 -12.16 -10.38 6.40
C ALA A 28 -12.98 -10.12 5.12
N ARG A 29 -13.80 -11.09 4.70
CA ARG A 29 -14.71 -10.94 3.57
C ARG A 29 -15.74 -9.83 3.82
N ALA A 30 -16.44 -9.86 4.95
CA ALA A 30 -17.43 -8.84 5.30
C ALA A 30 -16.80 -7.44 5.35
N PHE A 31 -15.56 -7.32 5.86
CA PHE A 31 -14.82 -6.07 5.87
C PHE A 31 -14.48 -5.58 4.45
N LEU A 32 -14.03 -6.45 3.56
CA LEU A 32 -13.72 -6.10 2.17
C LEU A 32 -14.97 -5.70 1.39
N GLU A 33 -16.09 -6.38 1.60
CA GLU A 33 -17.40 -6.03 1.04
C GLU A 33 -17.87 -4.64 1.53
N ALA A 34 -17.72 -4.36 2.82
CA ALA A 34 -18.01 -3.04 3.38
C ALA A 34 -17.10 -1.95 2.80
N ALA A 35 -15.80 -2.19 2.67
CA ALA A 35 -14.85 -1.27 2.07
C ALA A 35 -15.20 -0.95 0.60
N TYR A 36 -15.55 -1.97 -0.17
CA TYR A 36 -16.00 -1.80 -1.55
C TYR A 36 -17.32 -1.01 -1.62
N GLY A 37 -18.29 -1.31 -0.74
CA GLY A 37 -19.55 -0.57 -0.60
C GLY A 37 -19.34 0.91 -0.25
N LEU A 38 -18.35 1.23 0.57
CA LEU A 38 -17.90 2.59 0.90
C LEU A 38 -17.10 3.27 -0.22
N ARG A 39 -17.05 2.66 -1.40
CA ARG A 39 -16.41 3.16 -2.64
C ARG A 39 -14.89 3.25 -2.59
N LEU A 40 -14.21 2.51 -1.72
CA LEU A 40 -12.77 2.32 -1.87
C LEU A 40 -12.50 1.43 -3.09
N ARG A 41 -11.49 1.81 -3.86
CA ARG A 41 -11.18 1.16 -5.15
C ARG A 41 -9.73 0.73 -5.27
N LEU A 42 -8.84 1.19 -4.42
CA LEU A 42 -7.47 0.69 -4.31
C LEU A 42 -7.31 -0.15 -3.06
N PHE A 43 -6.86 -1.39 -3.24
CA PHE A 43 -6.48 -2.32 -2.18
C PHE A 43 -4.98 -2.61 -2.28
N ASP A 44 -4.23 -2.25 -1.21
CA ASP A 44 -2.78 -2.46 -1.12
C ASP A 44 -2.47 -3.64 -0.19
N THR A 45 -1.83 -4.66 -0.73
CA THR A 45 -1.45 -5.88 -0.03
C THR A 45 0.04 -6.22 -0.24
N ALA A 46 0.48 -7.38 0.21
CA ALA A 46 1.81 -7.94 -0.06
C ALA A 46 1.86 -9.44 0.25
N PRO A 47 2.76 -10.22 -0.39
CA PRO A 47 3.04 -11.60 0.00
C PRO A 47 3.49 -11.74 1.44
N SER A 48 4.20 -10.75 2.00
CA SER A 48 4.65 -10.71 3.40
C SER A 48 3.55 -10.36 4.41
N TYR A 49 2.30 -10.17 3.97
CA TYR A 49 1.17 -9.87 4.84
C TYR A 49 0.35 -11.12 5.21
N GLY A 50 1.04 -12.27 5.45
CA GLY A 50 0.40 -13.52 5.80
C GLY A 50 -0.56 -14.00 4.69
N ASP A 51 -1.82 -14.20 5.04
CA ASP A 51 -2.85 -14.66 4.10
C ASP A 51 -3.69 -13.54 3.46
N SER A 52 -3.25 -12.27 3.57
CA SER A 52 -3.97 -11.10 3.05
C SER A 52 -4.30 -11.21 1.55
N GLU A 53 -3.33 -11.64 0.71
CA GLU A 53 -3.58 -11.84 -0.73
C GLU A 53 -4.61 -12.93 -1.00
N VAL A 54 -4.63 -14.00 -0.20
CA VAL A 54 -5.60 -15.10 -0.35
C VAL A 54 -7.00 -14.60 -0.05
N LYS A 55 -7.19 -13.88 1.06
CA LYS A 55 -8.47 -13.28 1.46
C LYS A 55 -8.97 -12.27 0.43
N LEU A 56 -8.08 -11.36 -0.01
CA LEU A 56 -8.41 -10.40 -1.04
C LEU A 56 -8.79 -11.10 -2.35
N GLY A 57 -8.03 -12.09 -2.79
CA GLY A 57 -8.30 -12.83 -4.03
C GLY A 57 -9.63 -13.55 -4.03
N ARG A 58 -10.05 -14.14 -2.88
CA ARG A 58 -11.38 -14.74 -2.73
C ARG A 58 -12.50 -13.69 -2.84
N PHE A 59 -12.32 -12.53 -2.21
CA PHE A 59 -13.25 -11.41 -2.37
C PHE A 59 -13.32 -10.96 -3.83
N LEU A 60 -12.20 -10.77 -4.52
CA LEU A 60 -12.17 -10.34 -5.92
C LEU A 60 -12.87 -11.33 -6.86
N LYS A 61 -12.77 -12.63 -6.60
CA LYS A 61 -13.47 -13.67 -7.35
C LYS A 61 -15.00 -13.66 -7.15
N SER A 62 -15.51 -13.04 -6.08
CA SER A 62 -16.94 -12.89 -5.84
C SER A 62 -17.56 -11.69 -6.57
N LEU A 63 -16.74 -10.78 -7.08
CA LEU A 63 -17.18 -9.62 -7.84
C LEU A 63 -17.56 -10.01 -9.28
N SER A 64 -18.54 -9.35 -9.85
CA SER A 64 -18.82 -9.42 -11.29
C SER A 64 -17.62 -8.85 -12.08
N ARG A 65 -17.54 -9.16 -13.37
CA ARG A 65 -16.49 -8.63 -14.25
C ARG A 65 -16.46 -7.09 -14.27
N GLU A 66 -17.62 -6.47 -14.26
CA GLU A 66 -17.75 -5.01 -14.24
C GLU A 66 -17.24 -4.42 -12.91
N GLU A 67 -17.64 -4.99 -11.76
CA GLU A 67 -17.19 -4.57 -10.45
C GLU A 67 -15.68 -4.77 -10.29
N ARG A 68 -15.14 -5.92 -10.73
CA ARG A 68 -13.71 -6.20 -10.70
C ARG A 68 -12.92 -5.18 -11.52
N GLY A 69 -13.43 -4.76 -12.68
CA GLY A 69 -12.81 -3.73 -13.52
C GLY A 69 -12.73 -2.34 -12.88
N ARG A 70 -13.44 -2.11 -11.77
CA ARG A 70 -13.39 -0.85 -11.01
C ARG A 70 -12.41 -0.88 -9.84
N VAL A 71 -11.76 -2.03 -9.58
CA VAL A 71 -10.85 -2.22 -8.46
C VAL A 71 -9.42 -2.25 -8.94
N SER A 72 -8.56 -1.45 -8.35
CA SER A 72 -7.11 -1.48 -8.55
C SER A 72 -6.42 -2.23 -7.42
N ILE A 73 -5.45 -3.05 -7.78
CA ILE A 73 -4.68 -3.88 -6.84
C ILE A 73 -3.22 -3.44 -6.84
N ALA A 74 -2.76 -3.01 -5.67
CA ALA A 74 -1.34 -2.84 -5.38
C ALA A 74 -0.86 -4.03 -4.55
N THR A 75 0.22 -4.67 -4.97
CA THR A 75 0.92 -5.68 -4.17
C THR A 75 2.42 -5.50 -4.26
N LYS A 76 3.16 -6.32 -3.55
CA LYS A 76 4.60 -6.16 -3.42
C LYS A 76 5.32 -7.48 -3.68
N PHE A 77 6.63 -7.44 -3.86
CA PHE A 77 7.49 -8.63 -3.96
C PHE A 77 8.90 -8.30 -3.48
N GLY A 78 9.66 -9.35 -3.08
CA GLY A 78 10.98 -9.20 -2.46
C GLY A 78 10.97 -9.32 -0.94
N GLU A 79 9.82 -9.16 -0.27
CA GLU A 79 9.59 -9.62 1.10
C GLU A 79 8.49 -10.67 1.07
N HIS A 80 8.74 -11.80 1.67
CA HIS A 80 7.93 -13.01 1.64
C HIS A 80 7.42 -13.36 3.04
N TRP A 81 6.45 -14.27 3.13
CA TRP A 81 5.95 -14.80 4.38
C TRP A 81 6.31 -16.28 4.51
N ASN A 82 6.93 -16.65 5.61
CA ASN A 82 7.14 -18.04 5.97
C ASN A 82 5.96 -18.50 6.85
N PHE A 83 5.13 -19.40 6.32
CA PHE A 83 3.95 -19.91 7.03
C PHE A 83 4.29 -20.89 8.16
N GLU A 84 5.48 -21.48 8.17
CA GLU A 84 5.93 -22.39 9.23
C GLU A 84 6.38 -21.61 10.47
N THR A 85 7.14 -20.53 10.28
CA THR A 85 7.64 -19.70 11.37
C THR A 85 6.71 -18.56 11.77
N GLY A 86 5.78 -18.17 10.87
CA GLY A 86 4.92 -17.01 11.05
C GLY A 86 5.68 -15.67 10.91
N GLU A 87 6.83 -15.66 10.22
CA GLU A 87 7.70 -14.49 10.11
C GLU A 87 7.97 -14.08 8.65
N PRO A 88 8.16 -12.79 8.37
CA PRO A 88 8.58 -12.33 7.06
C PRO A 88 10.09 -12.54 6.87
N PHE A 89 10.50 -12.77 5.62
CA PHE A 89 11.91 -12.79 5.20
C PHE A 89 12.10 -12.06 3.88
N VAL A 90 13.32 -11.64 3.60
CA VAL A 90 13.66 -10.88 2.38
C VAL A 90 14.51 -11.76 1.46
N ASP A 91 14.10 -11.86 0.19
CA ASP A 91 14.86 -12.48 -0.89
C ASP A 91 14.59 -11.72 -2.20
N HIS A 92 15.61 -11.03 -2.70
CA HIS A 92 15.56 -10.25 -3.94
C HIS A 92 16.26 -10.97 -5.12
N SER A 93 16.55 -12.27 -5.00
CA SER A 93 17.03 -13.04 -6.14
C SER A 93 15.98 -13.09 -7.25
N TYR A 94 16.43 -13.17 -8.50
CA TYR A 94 15.55 -13.24 -9.67
C TYR A 94 14.45 -14.30 -9.52
N ASP A 95 14.85 -15.52 -9.15
CA ASP A 95 13.90 -16.63 -8.99
C ASP A 95 12.88 -16.39 -7.88
N ALA A 96 13.27 -15.79 -6.75
CA ALA A 96 12.36 -15.48 -5.67
C ALA A 96 11.36 -14.38 -6.06
N LEU A 97 11.83 -13.35 -6.77
CA LEU A 97 10.99 -12.27 -7.29
C LEU A 97 9.95 -12.81 -8.29
N CYS A 98 10.36 -13.64 -9.26
CA CYS A 98 9.45 -14.23 -10.24
C CYS A 98 8.42 -15.16 -9.59
N ARG A 99 8.86 -16.09 -8.73
CA ARG A 99 7.93 -16.98 -7.99
C ARG A 99 6.96 -16.21 -7.10
N SER A 100 7.39 -15.11 -6.52
CA SER A 100 6.50 -14.24 -5.72
C SER A 100 5.41 -13.61 -6.58
N LEU A 101 5.81 -13.08 -7.75
CA LEU A 101 4.88 -12.46 -8.70
C LEU A 101 3.85 -13.47 -9.21
N ASP A 102 4.29 -14.66 -9.62
CA ASP A 102 3.39 -15.73 -10.12
C ASP A 102 2.34 -16.10 -9.08
N ARG A 103 2.77 -16.31 -7.82
CA ARG A 103 1.84 -16.60 -6.71
C ARG A 103 0.86 -15.47 -6.46
N SER A 104 1.30 -14.21 -6.56
CA SER A 104 0.42 -13.08 -6.41
C SER A 104 -0.59 -12.99 -7.56
N LEU A 105 -0.18 -13.24 -8.80
CA LEU A 105 -1.08 -13.32 -9.97
C LEU A 105 -2.10 -14.45 -9.84
N GLU A 106 -1.67 -15.64 -9.38
CA GLU A 106 -2.58 -16.76 -9.12
C GLU A 106 -3.67 -16.41 -8.10
N ARG A 107 -3.29 -15.72 -7.02
CA ARG A 107 -4.19 -15.32 -5.94
C ARG A 107 -5.13 -14.19 -6.36
N LEU A 108 -4.60 -13.14 -6.98
CA LEU A 108 -5.29 -11.88 -7.22
C LEU A 108 -5.90 -11.76 -8.63
N GLY A 109 -5.42 -12.55 -9.58
CA GLY A 109 -5.83 -12.55 -10.99
C GLY A 109 -5.15 -11.43 -11.80
N THR A 110 -5.14 -10.21 -11.33
CA THR A 110 -4.45 -9.06 -11.97
C THR A 110 -3.76 -8.22 -10.92
N ILE A 111 -2.67 -7.55 -11.31
CA ILE A 111 -1.90 -6.64 -10.46
C ILE A 111 -1.71 -5.33 -11.23
N ASP A 112 -2.26 -4.24 -10.70
CA ASP A 112 -2.19 -2.93 -11.34
C ASP A 112 -0.91 -2.17 -10.95
N LEU A 113 -0.45 -2.34 -9.70
CA LEU A 113 0.69 -1.64 -9.11
C LEU A 113 1.59 -2.64 -8.37
N PRO A 114 2.41 -3.43 -9.09
CA PRO A 114 3.45 -4.25 -8.47
C PRO A 114 4.59 -3.36 -7.95
N GLN A 115 5.02 -3.58 -6.70
CA GLN A 115 6.03 -2.75 -6.04
C GLN A 115 7.15 -3.60 -5.46
N LEU A 116 8.41 -3.19 -5.65
CA LEU A 116 9.51 -3.79 -4.92
C LEU A 116 9.42 -3.43 -3.44
N HIS A 117 9.52 -4.42 -2.57
CA HIS A 117 9.45 -4.27 -1.12
C HIS A 117 10.85 -4.36 -0.48
N ARG A 118 11.04 -3.74 0.70
CA ARG A 118 12.32 -3.73 1.43
C ARG A 118 13.48 -3.24 0.57
N THR A 119 13.26 -2.15 -0.10
CA THR A 119 14.22 -1.56 -1.04
C THR A 119 15.41 -0.95 -0.33
N THR A 120 16.57 -1.06 -1.00
CA THR A 120 17.78 -0.26 -0.73
C THR A 120 18.32 0.27 -2.07
N PRO A 121 19.17 1.30 -2.09
CA PRO A 121 19.79 1.77 -3.33
C PRO A 121 20.53 0.65 -4.09
N ALA A 122 21.19 -0.27 -3.36
CA ALA A 122 21.90 -1.39 -3.97
C ALA A 122 20.94 -2.38 -4.66
N VAL A 123 19.81 -2.71 -4.02
CA VAL A 123 18.80 -3.62 -4.61
C VAL A 123 18.16 -2.98 -5.83
N LEU A 124 17.88 -1.68 -5.81
CA LEU A 124 17.29 -0.97 -6.95
C LEU A 124 18.18 -0.97 -8.20
N GLY A 125 19.50 -1.00 -8.02
CA GLY A 125 20.50 -1.10 -9.11
C GLY A 125 20.84 -2.54 -9.53
N ALA A 126 20.31 -3.57 -8.86
CA ALA A 126 20.69 -4.95 -9.11
C ALA A 126 20.19 -5.49 -10.47
N ALA A 127 21.04 -6.26 -11.16
CA ALA A 127 20.70 -6.87 -12.45
C ALA A 127 19.52 -7.85 -12.34
N ASP A 128 19.42 -8.58 -11.25
CA ASP A 128 18.33 -9.53 -11.02
C ASP A 128 16.97 -8.83 -10.91
N LEU A 129 16.94 -7.64 -10.32
CA LEU A 129 15.72 -6.83 -10.28
C LEU A 129 15.31 -6.38 -11.69
N GLN A 130 16.25 -5.93 -12.52
CA GLN A 130 15.94 -5.51 -13.88
C GLN A 130 15.35 -6.66 -14.71
N LYS A 131 15.91 -7.86 -14.60
CA LYS A 131 15.38 -9.07 -15.24
C LYS A 131 13.98 -9.42 -14.71
N ALA A 132 13.76 -9.31 -13.40
CA ALA A 132 12.44 -9.56 -12.78
C ALA A 132 11.40 -8.53 -13.24
N TRP A 133 11.79 -7.29 -13.49
CA TRP A 133 10.89 -6.28 -14.08
C TRP A 133 10.52 -6.59 -15.53
N GLU A 134 11.45 -7.11 -16.33
CA GLU A 134 11.15 -7.57 -17.69
C GLU A 134 10.16 -8.75 -17.65
N TYR A 135 10.40 -9.72 -16.78
CA TYR A 135 9.47 -10.81 -16.54
C TYR A 135 8.06 -10.30 -16.15
N ALA A 136 7.98 -9.36 -15.21
CA ALA A 136 6.73 -8.77 -14.76
C ALA A 136 5.95 -8.10 -15.92
N ARG A 137 6.66 -7.35 -16.79
CA ARG A 137 6.04 -6.72 -17.97
C ARG A 137 5.47 -7.76 -18.94
N LEU A 138 6.19 -8.86 -19.16
CA LEU A 138 5.71 -9.98 -19.99
C LEU A 138 4.50 -10.69 -19.39
N ALA A 139 4.42 -10.76 -18.07
CA ALA A 139 3.26 -11.29 -17.34
C ALA A 139 2.04 -10.34 -17.34
N GLY A 140 2.14 -9.18 -17.96
CA GLY A 140 1.02 -8.26 -18.15
C GLY A 140 0.61 -7.50 -16.88
N VAL A 141 1.52 -7.32 -15.93
CA VAL A 141 1.26 -6.45 -14.76
C VAL A 141 1.21 -4.98 -15.16
N GLY A 142 0.56 -4.17 -14.33
CA GLY A 142 0.43 -2.74 -14.54
C GLY A 142 1.72 -1.94 -14.28
N LYS A 143 1.58 -0.74 -13.74
CA LYS A 143 2.69 0.18 -13.50
C LYS A 143 3.61 -0.32 -12.39
N ILE A 144 4.87 -0.52 -12.72
CA ILE A 144 5.92 -0.94 -11.80
C ILE A 144 6.30 0.18 -10.83
N GLY A 145 6.33 -0.12 -9.55
CA GLY A 145 6.62 0.82 -8.48
C GLY A 145 7.63 0.30 -7.45
N VAL A 146 7.92 1.15 -6.49
CA VAL A 146 8.84 0.90 -5.39
C VAL A 146 8.19 1.30 -4.07
N SER A 147 8.30 0.44 -3.05
CA SER A 147 7.95 0.77 -1.67
C SER A 147 9.24 1.11 -0.90
N ALA A 148 9.54 2.41 -0.81
CA ALA A 148 10.70 2.95 -0.12
C ALA A 148 10.34 3.35 1.31
N SER A 149 11.06 2.82 2.30
CA SER A 149 10.82 3.11 3.72
C SER A 149 11.76 4.14 4.33
N ASP A 150 12.75 4.60 3.56
CA ASP A 150 13.77 5.57 3.94
C ASP A 150 14.10 6.54 2.80
N PRO A 151 14.64 7.74 3.10
CA PRO A 151 14.94 8.77 2.11
C PRO A 151 15.93 8.32 1.03
N ALA A 152 16.96 7.54 1.37
CA ALA A 152 17.99 7.12 0.43
C ALA A 152 17.40 6.20 -0.65
N SER A 153 16.56 5.25 -0.26
CA SER A 153 15.83 4.38 -1.19
C SER A 153 14.86 5.16 -2.08
N ALA A 154 14.16 6.16 -1.52
CA ALA A 154 13.24 7.01 -2.29
C ALA A 154 13.99 7.85 -3.35
N VAL A 155 15.08 8.50 -2.98
CA VAL A 155 15.94 9.27 -3.90
C VAL A 155 16.53 8.39 -4.99
N ALA A 156 17.02 7.20 -4.63
CA ALA A 156 17.54 6.25 -5.62
C ALA A 156 16.48 5.81 -6.62
N ALA A 157 15.26 5.53 -6.15
CA ALA A 157 14.14 5.18 -7.02
C ALA A 157 13.76 6.33 -7.97
N LEU A 158 13.74 7.57 -7.49
CA LEU A 158 13.48 8.75 -8.32
C LEU A 158 14.58 8.98 -9.38
N ALA A 159 15.85 8.76 -9.02
CA ALA A 159 16.97 8.86 -9.93
C ALA A 159 16.93 7.80 -11.03
N LEU A 160 16.43 6.61 -10.74
CA LEU A 160 16.23 5.50 -11.69
C LEU A 160 14.95 5.64 -12.53
N GLY A 161 14.15 6.70 -12.34
CA GLY A 161 12.99 6.99 -13.17
C GLY A 161 11.73 6.20 -12.82
N TYR A 162 11.63 5.65 -11.62
CA TYR A 162 10.38 5.03 -11.17
C TYR A 162 9.26 6.06 -11.10
N THR A 163 8.09 5.72 -11.64
CA THR A 163 6.93 6.60 -11.77
C THR A 163 5.82 6.32 -10.75
N VAL A 164 6.01 5.28 -9.93
CA VAL A 164 5.11 4.93 -8.81
C VAL A 164 5.96 4.69 -7.58
N LEU A 165 5.70 5.42 -6.51
CA LEU A 165 6.41 5.28 -5.23
C LEU A 165 5.44 5.18 -4.05
N GLN A 166 5.61 4.14 -3.24
CA GLN A 166 4.97 4.05 -1.93
C GLN A 166 5.95 4.48 -0.85
N MET A 167 5.55 5.43 -0.02
CA MET A 167 6.41 6.00 1.02
C MET A 167 5.62 6.27 2.30
N PRO A 168 6.22 6.06 3.51
CA PRO A 168 5.63 6.53 4.76
C PRO A 168 5.82 8.05 4.85
N TYR A 169 4.72 8.78 5.02
CA TYR A 169 4.77 10.21 5.31
C TYR A 169 3.66 10.60 6.30
N ASN A 170 4.04 11.28 7.36
CA ASN A 170 3.16 11.78 8.41
C ASN A 170 3.92 12.77 9.29
N VAL A 171 3.26 13.37 10.27
CA VAL A 171 3.83 14.37 11.19
C VAL A 171 5.07 13.91 11.99
N SER A 172 5.38 12.61 12.03
CA SER A 172 6.56 12.04 12.68
C SER A 172 7.59 11.46 11.70
N ARG A 173 7.33 11.54 10.41
CA ARG A 173 8.21 11.07 9.32
C ARG A 173 8.43 12.17 8.29
N GLU A 174 8.75 13.37 8.80
CA GLU A 174 9.08 14.53 7.96
C GLU A 174 10.42 14.39 7.23
N ASP A 175 11.28 13.46 7.68
CA ASP A 175 12.50 13.05 6.98
C ASP A 175 12.23 12.60 5.54
N MET A 176 11.06 12.03 5.25
CA MET A 176 10.62 11.66 3.90
C MET A 176 10.11 12.86 3.08
N GLY A 177 9.83 14.00 3.71
CA GLY A 177 9.21 15.17 3.06
C GLY A 177 9.95 15.66 1.81
N PRO A 178 11.29 15.80 1.80
CA PRO A 178 12.01 16.17 0.59
C PRO A 178 11.76 15.21 -0.58
N ALA A 179 11.82 13.90 -0.35
CA ALA A 179 11.59 12.90 -1.39
C ALA A 179 10.13 12.90 -1.88
N VAL A 180 9.15 13.10 -0.98
CA VAL A 180 7.73 13.22 -1.35
C VAL A 180 7.51 14.44 -2.24
N ARG A 181 8.06 15.62 -1.88
CA ARG A 181 7.94 16.83 -2.70
C ARG A 181 8.63 16.69 -4.06
N GLU A 182 9.81 16.08 -4.11
CA GLU A 182 10.51 15.80 -5.37
C GLU A 182 9.69 14.86 -6.26
N ALA A 183 9.16 13.77 -5.72
CA ALA A 183 8.28 12.86 -6.44
C ALA A 183 7.04 13.59 -6.98
N ALA A 184 6.40 14.41 -6.16
CA ALA A 184 5.23 15.20 -6.57
C ALA A 184 5.58 16.18 -7.71
N SER A 185 6.72 16.88 -7.63
CA SER A 185 7.17 17.82 -8.67
C SER A 185 7.48 17.14 -10.01
N LYS A 186 7.91 15.87 -9.97
CA LYS A 186 8.16 15.03 -11.16
C LYS A 186 6.90 14.34 -11.69
N GLY A 187 5.73 14.55 -11.08
CA GLY A 187 4.48 13.89 -11.47
C GLY A 187 4.43 12.40 -11.16
N VAL A 188 5.27 11.93 -10.24
CA VAL A 188 5.28 10.54 -9.77
C VAL A 188 3.98 10.24 -9.04
N GLU A 189 3.42 9.07 -9.30
CA GLU A 189 2.22 8.59 -8.62
C GLU A 189 2.57 8.07 -7.22
N LEU A 190 2.02 8.71 -6.20
CA LEU A 190 2.36 8.45 -4.81
C LEU A 190 1.34 7.54 -4.12
N LEU A 191 1.82 6.58 -3.36
CA LEU A 191 1.05 5.84 -2.37
C LEU A 191 1.60 6.20 -0.99
N ILE A 192 0.99 7.17 -0.33
CA ILE A 192 1.44 7.56 1.01
C ILE A 192 0.84 6.61 2.04
N ASN A 193 1.70 5.84 2.72
CA ASN A 193 1.28 4.93 3.77
C ASN A 193 1.55 5.52 5.17
N ARG A 194 0.93 4.89 6.19
CA ARG A 194 1.06 5.23 7.61
C ARG A 194 0.70 6.70 7.95
N PRO A 195 -0.39 7.28 7.44
CA PRO A 195 -0.78 8.66 7.76
C PRO A 195 -0.96 8.87 9.26
N TYR A 196 -1.26 7.80 10.02
CA TYR A 196 -1.44 7.78 11.47
C TYR A 196 -0.29 7.09 12.22
N GLN A 197 0.90 6.97 11.62
CA GLN A 197 2.07 6.32 12.22
C GLN A 197 1.74 4.88 12.70
N ALA A 198 1.12 4.06 11.84
CA ALA A 198 0.62 2.72 12.17
C ALA A 198 -0.37 2.69 13.36
N GLY A 199 -1.10 3.76 13.58
CA GLY A 199 -2.06 3.92 14.67
C GLY A 199 -1.50 4.58 15.93
N ALA A 200 -0.18 4.72 16.10
CA ALA A 200 0.40 5.32 17.31
C ALA A 200 -0.17 6.70 17.59
N LYS A 201 -0.26 7.58 16.60
CA LYS A 201 -0.83 8.92 16.76
C LYS A 201 -2.31 8.96 17.16
N LEU A 202 -3.06 7.87 16.93
CA LEU A 202 -4.46 7.78 17.37
C LEU A 202 -4.58 7.41 18.85
N TYR A 203 -3.51 6.85 19.45
CA TYR A 203 -3.51 6.44 20.85
C TYR A 203 -2.75 7.41 21.78
N ASP A 204 -1.84 8.19 21.20
CA ASP A 204 -1.05 9.20 21.94
C ASP A 204 -1.84 10.49 22.19
N MET A 205 -3.00 10.67 21.55
CA MET A 205 -3.83 11.86 21.65
C MET A 205 -5.18 11.50 22.30
N GLU A 206 -5.63 12.29 23.25
CA GLU A 206 -6.92 12.10 23.92
C GLU A 206 -8.09 12.22 22.90
N GLN A 207 -7.95 13.08 21.91
CA GLN A 207 -8.85 13.19 20.75
C GLN A 207 -8.03 13.42 19.48
N PRO A 208 -7.67 12.37 18.73
CA PRO A 208 -6.88 12.52 17.52
C PRO A 208 -7.70 13.19 16.40
N ASP A 209 -7.25 14.35 15.95
CA ASP A 209 -7.82 14.99 14.76
C ASP A 209 -7.31 14.29 13.49
N LYS A 210 -8.03 13.25 13.06
CA LYS A 210 -7.72 12.50 11.83
C LYS A 210 -7.72 13.41 10.60
N ARG A 211 -8.54 14.46 10.58
CA ARG A 211 -8.59 15.44 9.48
C ARG A 211 -7.28 16.21 9.38
N ALA A 212 -6.75 16.70 10.52
CA ALA A 212 -5.47 17.41 10.52
C ALA A 212 -4.31 16.52 10.06
N LEU A 213 -4.31 15.22 10.45
CA LEU A 213 -3.30 14.25 10.01
C LEU A 213 -3.37 13.99 8.49
N PHE A 214 -4.56 13.88 7.91
CA PHE A 214 -4.72 13.79 6.47
C PHE A 214 -4.36 15.09 5.76
N ALA A 215 -4.76 16.25 6.29
CA ALA A 215 -4.42 17.55 5.72
C ALA A 215 -2.90 17.76 5.65
N HIS A 216 -2.14 17.30 6.67
CA HIS A 216 -0.67 17.33 6.63
C HIS A 216 -0.11 16.56 5.43
N VAL A 217 -0.65 15.36 5.15
CA VAL A 217 -0.23 14.52 4.02
C VAL A 217 -0.63 15.15 2.67
N LEU A 218 -1.84 15.69 2.58
CA LEU A 218 -2.37 16.27 1.36
C LEU A 218 -1.64 17.54 0.90
N LYS A 219 -1.02 18.30 1.81
CA LYS A 219 -0.20 19.49 1.47
C LYS A 219 0.94 19.20 0.48
N VAL A 220 1.46 17.96 0.47
CA VAL A 220 2.61 17.57 -0.35
C VAL A 220 2.27 16.49 -1.38
N THR A 221 1.10 15.86 -1.31
CA THR A 221 0.70 14.78 -2.21
C THR A 221 -0.24 15.35 -3.29
N LEU A 222 0.24 15.45 -4.52
CA LEU A 222 -0.53 16.06 -5.62
C LEU A 222 -1.26 15.02 -6.47
N ARG A 223 -0.78 13.75 -6.50
CA ARG A 223 -1.33 12.68 -7.32
C ARG A 223 -1.11 11.31 -6.67
N GLY A 224 -2.12 10.46 -6.71
CA GLY A 224 -2.05 9.08 -6.22
C GLY A 224 -2.99 8.80 -5.06
N TRP A 225 -2.53 8.08 -4.05
CA TRP A 225 -3.36 7.61 -2.94
C TRP A 225 -2.74 7.86 -1.57
N VAL A 226 -3.59 8.07 -0.58
CA VAL A 226 -3.23 7.94 0.84
C VAL A 226 -3.79 6.60 1.31
N LEU A 227 -2.96 5.75 1.88
CA LEU A 227 -3.33 4.42 2.33
C LEU A 227 -3.69 4.46 3.82
N THR A 228 -4.96 4.24 4.13
CA THR A 228 -5.39 3.98 5.51
C THR A 228 -5.37 2.48 5.80
N GLY A 229 -5.16 2.09 7.05
CA GLY A 229 -5.17 0.70 7.50
C GLY A 229 -6.14 0.54 8.66
N THR A 230 -7.12 -0.33 8.51
CA THR A 230 -8.05 -0.76 9.56
C THR A 230 -8.67 -2.09 9.15
N ARG A 231 -9.39 -2.75 10.05
CA ARG A 231 -10.25 -3.90 9.79
C ARG A 231 -11.66 -3.72 10.38
N SER A 232 -11.97 -2.53 10.90
CA SER A 232 -13.29 -2.12 11.35
C SER A 232 -13.94 -1.26 10.28
N ALA A 233 -15.17 -1.61 9.87
CA ALA A 233 -15.96 -0.84 8.92
C ALA A 233 -16.29 0.56 9.46
N ASP A 234 -16.53 0.69 10.77
CA ASP A 234 -16.81 1.97 11.43
C ASP A 234 -15.57 2.88 11.39
N HIS A 235 -14.40 2.37 11.80
CA HIS A 235 -13.15 3.13 11.68
C HIS A 235 -12.82 3.49 10.24
N LEU A 236 -13.20 2.64 9.28
CA LEU A 236 -13.00 2.94 7.87
C LEU A 236 -13.88 4.10 7.41
N LYS A 237 -15.14 4.12 7.82
CA LYS A 237 -16.07 5.23 7.56
C LYS A 237 -15.54 6.53 8.16
N GLU A 238 -15.14 6.52 9.43
CA GLU A 238 -14.51 7.69 10.07
C GLU A 238 -13.28 8.19 9.29
N ASN A 239 -12.43 7.27 8.80
CA ASN A 239 -11.25 7.65 8.02
C ASN A 239 -11.63 8.28 6.68
N ILE A 240 -12.68 7.77 6.02
CA ILE A 240 -13.21 8.34 4.77
C ILE A 240 -13.75 9.75 5.01
N ASP A 241 -14.55 9.93 6.07
CA ASP A 241 -15.14 11.23 6.39
C ASP A 241 -14.05 12.26 6.75
N ALA A 242 -13.06 11.87 7.55
CA ALA A 242 -11.92 12.71 7.89
C ALA A 242 -11.05 13.07 6.65
N PHE A 243 -10.85 12.12 5.74
CA PHE A 243 -10.11 12.35 4.51
C PHE A 243 -10.82 13.34 3.59
N ARG A 244 -12.14 13.21 3.40
CA ARG A 244 -12.96 14.14 2.61
C ARG A 244 -12.92 15.56 3.19
N ALA A 245 -13.10 15.68 4.50
CA ALA A 245 -13.00 16.97 5.19
C ALA A 245 -11.61 17.61 5.06
N ALA A 246 -10.54 16.79 5.01
CA ALA A 246 -9.18 17.30 4.77
C ALA A 246 -8.98 17.77 3.31
N GLN A 247 -9.61 17.11 2.34
CA GLN A 247 -9.57 17.54 0.92
C GLN A 247 -10.24 18.89 0.73
N GLU A 248 -11.43 19.09 1.32
CA GLU A 248 -12.15 20.36 1.27
C GLU A 248 -11.31 21.54 1.80
N LEU A 249 -10.56 21.31 2.90
CA LEU A 249 -9.64 22.32 3.44
C LEU A 249 -8.46 22.60 2.51
N SER A 250 -7.97 21.60 1.78
CA SER A 250 -6.83 21.75 0.86
C SER A 250 -7.22 22.46 -0.44
N GLU A 251 -8.48 22.39 -0.85
CA GLU A 251 -9.01 23.07 -2.03
C GLU A 251 -9.40 24.55 -1.74
N ALA A 252 -9.63 24.87 -0.47
CA ALA A 252 -10.00 26.22 -0.01
C ALA A 252 -8.78 27.11 0.34
N ALA A 253 -7.58 26.55 0.39
CA ALA A 253 -6.33 27.21 0.78
C ALA A 253 -5.47 27.56 -0.44
#